data_3eabbc3799674513ffffa6cf5caf10eb
#
_entry.id   3eabbc3799674513ffffa6cf5caf10eb
#
_cell.length_a   1.000
_cell.length_b   1.000
_cell.length_c   1.000
_cell.angle_alpha   90.00
_cell.angle_beta   90.00
_cell.angle_gamma   90.00
#
_symmetry.space_group_name_H-M   'P 1'
#
loop_
_entity.id
_entity.type
_entity.pdbx_description
1 polymer ?
#
loop_
_entity_poly.entity_id
_entity_poly.type
_entity_poly.pdbx_seq_one_letter_code
_entity_poly.pdbx_strand_id
1 'polypeptide(L)'
;MSLYYHLEKIIKLAINKKKIFIFIGLILFFYNSPSKSVTNNVIATIDNSIITELDLKKEIEFIKFINKSEIKDNSEKIRQNIIESLIDRTIKKIEIDNAKIEITEKEIENYTYNYLVNYKINDEILETFYKAQQIENNYLKNLIIIEIGWEKLTRKIYANRVNINLSEINEEIKKTSKNSEDGEKIKNQIISLEINKVLNKYATSHLEKSKKKYLIKFL
;
A
#
# COMPACT_ATOMS: atom_id res chain seq x y z
N MET A 1 -1.51 79.99 -8.35
CA MET A 1 -0.85 78.80 -7.65
C MET A 1 -1.81 77.69 -7.17
N SER A 2 -3.08 77.99 -6.96
CA SER A 2 -4.06 77.04 -6.41
C SER A 2 -4.52 75.91 -7.44
N LEU A 3 -4.66 76.30 -8.69
CA LEU A 3 -5.24 75.33 -9.73
C LEU A 3 -4.29 74.17 -10.05
N TYR A 4 -3.00 74.42 -10.09
CA TYR A 4 -1.98 73.41 -10.41
C TYR A 4 -1.88 72.33 -9.30
N TYR A 5 -2.04 72.69 -8.07
CA TYR A 5 -2.01 71.78 -6.92
C TYR A 5 -3.24 70.84 -6.91
N HIS A 6 -4.42 71.33 -7.32
CA HIS A 6 -5.61 70.51 -7.41
C HIS A 6 -5.53 69.50 -8.55
N LEU A 7 -4.97 69.88 -9.70
CA LEU A 7 -4.77 68.99 -10.85
C LEU A 7 -3.77 67.86 -10.51
N GLU A 8 -2.67 68.16 -9.85
CA GLU A 8 -1.68 67.13 -9.45
C GLU A 8 -2.26 66.11 -8.47
N LYS A 9 -3.11 66.56 -7.54
CA LYS A 9 -3.81 65.68 -6.60
C LYS A 9 -4.81 64.74 -7.26
N ILE A 10 -5.54 65.24 -8.27
CA ILE A 10 -6.50 64.45 -9.04
C ILE A 10 -5.78 63.43 -9.91
N ILE A 11 -4.65 63.76 -10.53
CA ILE A 11 -3.84 62.85 -11.32
C ILE A 11 -3.23 61.75 -10.47
N LYS A 12 -2.69 62.07 -9.29
CA LYS A 12 -2.18 61.10 -8.33
C LYS A 12 -3.26 60.12 -7.81
N LEU A 13 -4.47 60.63 -7.56
CA LEU A 13 -5.63 59.79 -7.18
C LEU A 13 -6.09 58.85 -8.29
N ALA A 14 -6.08 59.31 -9.55
CA ALA A 14 -6.46 58.52 -10.72
C ALA A 14 -5.43 57.40 -11.04
N ILE A 15 -4.13 57.72 -10.84
CA ILE A 15 -3.04 56.73 -11.00
C ILE A 15 -3.13 55.65 -9.91
N ASN A 16 -3.42 56.02 -8.67
CA ASN A 16 -3.60 55.07 -7.58
C ASN A 16 -4.82 54.16 -7.79
N LYS A 17 -5.95 54.69 -8.29
CA LYS A 17 -7.12 53.89 -8.58
C LYS A 17 -6.86 52.89 -9.74
N LYS A 18 -6.11 53.30 -10.78
CA LYS A 18 -5.70 52.38 -11.86
C LYS A 18 -4.78 51.28 -11.34
N LYS A 19 -3.82 51.57 -10.46
CA LYS A 19 -2.93 50.56 -9.84
C LYS A 19 -3.72 49.59 -8.97
N ILE A 20 -4.71 50.04 -8.21
CA ILE A 20 -5.59 49.21 -7.40
C ILE A 20 -6.44 48.28 -8.30
N PHE A 21 -6.97 48.77 -9.41
CA PHE A 21 -7.74 47.96 -10.37
C PHE A 21 -6.88 46.91 -11.06
N ILE A 22 -5.62 47.23 -11.40
CA ILE A 22 -4.67 46.24 -11.96
C ILE A 22 -4.30 45.18 -10.91
N PHE A 23 -4.13 45.59 -9.64
CA PHE A 23 -3.81 44.65 -8.56
C PHE A 23 -4.99 43.71 -8.25
N ILE A 24 -6.22 44.21 -8.26
CA ILE A 24 -7.44 43.39 -8.11
C ILE A 24 -7.61 42.43 -9.31
N GLY A 25 -7.34 42.92 -10.53
CA GLY A 25 -7.36 42.06 -11.73
C GLY A 25 -6.33 40.92 -11.68
N LEU A 26 -5.14 41.20 -11.17
CA LEU A 26 -4.09 40.19 -10.98
C LEU A 26 -4.49 39.13 -9.94
N ILE A 27 -5.10 39.55 -8.82
CA ILE A 27 -5.59 38.62 -7.77
C ILE A 27 -6.68 37.72 -8.34
N LEU A 28 -7.64 38.26 -9.14
CA LEU A 28 -8.70 37.46 -9.75
C LEU A 28 -8.18 36.46 -10.77
N PHE A 29 -7.03 36.72 -11.42
CA PHE A 29 -6.40 35.78 -12.35
C PHE A 29 -5.80 34.57 -11.64
N PHE A 30 -5.33 34.72 -10.38
CA PHE A 30 -4.80 33.61 -9.58
C PHE A 30 -5.89 32.73 -8.97
N TYR A 31 -7.13 33.21 -8.84
CA TYR A 31 -8.25 32.42 -8.30
C TYR A 31 -8.87 31.45 -9.31
N ASN A 32 -8.54 31.56 -10.60
CA ASN A 32 -9.03 30.65 -11.63
C ASN A 32 -8.05 29.51 -11.98
N SER A 33 -7.24 29.04 -11.01
CA SER A 33 -6.58 27.77 -11.21
C SER A 33 -7.65 26.68 -11.25
N PRO A 34 -7.84 25.99 -12.39
CA PRO A 34 -8.77 24.88 -12.44
C PRO A 34 -8.25 23.86 -11.42
N SER A 35 -8.90 23.75 -10.27
CA SER A 35 -8.77 22.60 -9.42
C SER A 35 -9.11 21.40 -10.30
N LYS A 36 -8.10 20.63 -10.71
CA LYS A 36 -8.34 19.31 -11.27
C LYS A 36 -8.98 18.51 -10.13
N SER A 37 -10.30 18.53 -10.09
CA SER A 37 -11.06 17.57 -9.32
C SER A 37 -10.62 16.20 -9.83
N VAL A 38 -9.76 15.53 -9.09
CA VAL A 38 -9.55 14.12 -9.30
C VAL A 38 -10.88 13.48 -8.92
N THR A 39 -11.71 13.19 -9.92
CA THR A 39 -12.88 12.36 -9.72
C THR A 39 -12.36 11.02 -9.28
N ASN A 40 -12.48 10.77 -7.98
CA ASN A 40 -12.03 9.53 -7.37
C ASN A 40 -13.10 8.47 -7.68
N ASN A 41 -13.07 7.95 -8.93
CA ASN A 41 -14.05 6.98 -9.39
C ASN A 41 -13.90 5.71 -8.56
N VAL A 42 -15.04 5.20 -8.11
CA VAL A 42 -15.12 3.91 -7.42
C VAL A 42 -14.99 2.81 -8.47
N ILE A 43 -14.08 1.87 -8.24
CA ILE A 43 -13.87 0.68 -9.10
C ILE A 43 -14.67 -0.50 -8.56
N ALA A 44 -14.61 -0.70 -7.25
CA ALA A 44 -15.30 -1.79 -6.59
C ALA A 44 -15.70 -1.42 -5.16
N THR A 45 -16.72 -2.09 -4.65
CA THR A 45 -17.10 -2.05 -3.23
C THR A 45 -17.08 -3.46 -2.65
N ILE A 46 -16.68 -3.56 -1.38
CA ILE A 46 -16.71 -4.80 -0.60
C ILE A 46 -17.46 -4.47 0.69
N ASP A 47 -18.73 -4.83 0.76
CA ASP A 47 -19.68 -4.35 1.78
C ASP A 47 -19.60 -2.81 1.92
N ASN A 48 -19.05 -2.31 3.04
CA ASN A 48 -18.90 -0.89 3.32
C ASN A 48 -17.52 -0.32 2.92
N SER A 49 -16.62 -1.15 2.40
CA SER A 49 -15.29 -0.73 1.94
C SER A 49 -15.34 -0.37 0.46
N ILE A 50 -14.55 0.63 0.08
CA ILE A 50 -14.51 1.18 -1.28
C ILE A 50 -13.09 1.05 -1.82
N ILE A 51 -12.95 0.63 -3.07
CA ILE A 51 -11.71 0.66 -3.84
C ILE A 51 -11.88 1.66 -4.97
N THR A 52 -10.91 2.57 -5.11
CA THR A 52 -10.98 3.69 -6.05
C THR A 52 -9.88 3.63 -7.10
N GLU A 53 -10.03 4.41 -8.18
CA GLU A 53 -8.99 4.63 -9.19
C GLU A 53 -7.68 5.17 -8.57
N LEU A 54 -7.80 5.96 -7.51
CA LEU A 54 -6.63 6.47 -6.80
C LEU A 54 -5.88 5.34 -6.08
N ASP A 55 -6.59 4.41 -5.46
CA ASP A 55 -5.98 3.24 -4.80
C ASP A 55 -5.26 2.36 -5.82
N LEU A 56 -5.89 2.12 -6.96
CA LEU A 56 -5.29 1.38 -8.07
C LEU A 56 -4.02 2.07 -8.57
N LYS A 57 -4.07 3.39 -8.78
CA LYS A 57 -2.89 4.15 -9.24
C LYS A 57 -1.75 4.06 -8.23
N LYS A 58 -2.02 4.25 -6.93
CA LYS A 58 -1.01 4.13 -5.88
C LYS A 58 -0.37 2.74 -5.86
N GLU A 59 -1.17 1.69 -5.99
CA GLU A 59 -0.70 0.31 -6.02
C GLU A 59 0.20 0.05 -7.25
N ILE A 60 -0.21 0.51 -8.42
CA ILE A 60 0.59 0.39 -9.66
C ILE A 60 1.95 1.07 -9.47
N GLU A 61 1.97 2.31 -9.00
CA GLU A 61 3.22 3.05 -8.82
C GLU A 61 4.12 2.40 -7.75
N PHE A 62 3.52 1.87 -6.68
CA PHE A 62 4.27 1.16 -5.65
C PHE A 62 4.87 -0.15 -6.18
N ILE A 63 4.12 -0.93 -6.97
CA ILE A 63 4.61 -2.17 -7.58
C ILE A 63 5.76 -1.87 -8.56
N LYS A 64 5.64 -0.81 -9.38
CA LYS A 64 6.72 -0.36 -10.27
C LYS A 64 7.98 -0.02 -9.49
N PHE A 65 7.83 0.73 -8.41
CA PHE A 65 8.92 1.16 -7.56
C PHE A 65 9.67 -0.05 -6.94
N ILE A 66 8.93 -0.98 -6.34
CA ILE A 66 9.50 -2.15 -5.69
C ILE A 66 10.21 -3.07 -6.69
N ASN A 67 9.56 -3.37 -7.83
CA ASN A 67 10.10 -4.31 -8.81
C ASN A 67 11.11 -3.67 -9.76
N LYS A 68 11.34 -2.35 -9.68
CA LYS A 68 12.21 -1.61 -10.63
C LYS A 68 11.85 -1.91 -12.08
N SER A 69 10.58 -2.13 -12.36
CA SER A 69 10.09 -2.58 -13.66
C SER A 69 9.14 -1.55 -14.28
N GLU A 70 9.28 -1.36 -15.58
CA GLU A 70 8.25 -0.67 -16.36
C GLU A 70 7.06 -1.61 -16.56
N ILE A 71 6.05 -1.49 -15.69
CA ILE A 71 4.76 -2.09 -15.97
C ILE A 71 4.15 -1.25 -17.10
N LYS A 72 3.96 -1.85 -18.27
CA LYS A 72 3.20 -1.19 -19.34
C LYS A 72 1.75 -1.04 -18.85
N ASP A 73 1.38 0.17 -18.47
CA ASP A 73 0.08 0.52 -17.84
C ASP A 73 -1.16 0.09 -18.64
N ASN A 74 -0.98 -0.29 -19.90
CA ASN A 74 -2.07 -0.54 -20.85
C ASN A 74 -2.49 -2.00 -20.97
N SER A 75 -1.99 -2.90 -20.13
CA SER A 75 -2.48 -4.27 -20.11
C SER A 75 -3.68 -4.38 -19.18
N GLU A 76 -4.88 -4.51 -19.75
CA GLU A 76 -6.13 -4.73 -19.02
C GLU A 76 -5.99 -5.91 -18.04
N LYS A 77 -5.26 -6.95 -18.41
CA LYS A 77 -4.97 -8.09 -17.55
C LYS A 77 -4.19 -7.69 -16.30
N ILE A 78 -3.18 -6.82 -16.43
CA ILE A 78 -2.40 -6.35 -15.28
C ILE A 78 -3.28 -5.50 -14.36
N ARG A 79 -4.07 -4.59 -14.95
CA ARG A 79 -5.03 -3.78 -14.21
C ARG A 79 -5.98 -4.66 -13.40
N GLN A 80 -6.56 -5.67 -14.02
CA GLN A 80 -7.49 -6.60 -13.38
C GLN A 80 -6.81 -7.35 -12.22
N ASN A 81 -5.59 -7.88 -12.41
CA ASN A 81 -4.85 -8.57 -11.36
C ASN A 81 -4.57 -7.64 -10.15
N ILE A 82 -4.29 -6.37 -10.40
CA ILE A 82 -4.05 -5.39 -9.31
C ILE A 82 -5.34 -5.08 -8.57
N ILE A 83 -6.46 -4.94 -9.28
CA ILE A 83 -7.78 -4.76 -8.66
C ILE A 83 -8.13 -5.98 -7.78
N GLU A 84 -7.90 -7.18 -8.26
CA GLU A 84 -8.10 -8.41 -7.46
C GLU A 84 -7.22 -8.42 -6.22
N SER A 85 -5.95 -8.00 -6.32
CA SER A 85 -5.05 -7.87 -5.17
C SER A 85 -5.55 -6.85 -4.15
N LEU A 86 -6.12 -5.73 -4.59
CA LEU A 86 -6.72 -4.73 -3.71
C LEU A 86 -7.98 -5.28 -3.00
N ILE A 87 -8.80 -6.04 -3.71
CA ILE A 87 -9.97 -6.73 -3.14
C ILE A 87 -9.51 -7.73 -2.07
N ASP A 88 -8.54 -8.57 -2.38
CA ASP A 88 -7.98 -9.56 -1.47
C ASP A 88 -7.43 -8.93 -0.20
N ARG A 89 -6.70 -7.85 -0.35
CA ARG A 89 -6.14 -7.08 0.78
C ARG A 89 -7.23 -6.46 1.65
N THR A 90 -8.27 -5.93 1.02
CA THR A 90 -9.41 -5.36 1.76
C THR A 90 -10.14 -6.43 2.57
N ILE A 91 -10.36 -7.60 2.00
CA ILE A 91 -10.99 -8.73 2.69
C ILE A 91 -10.10 -9.23 3.84
N LYS A 92 -8.79 -9.40 3.59
CA LYS A 92 -7.82 -9.75 4.65
C LYS A 92 -7.93 -8.77 5.82
N LYS A 93 -7.93 -7.46 5.53
CA LYS A 93 -8.06 -6.43 6.56
C LYS A 93 -9.34 -6.58 7.37
N ILE A 94 -10.50 -6.78 6.72
CA ILE A 94 -11.78 -6.97 7.40
C ILE A 94 -11.74 -8.22 8.31
N GLU A 95 -11.21 -9.33 7.84
CA GLU A 95 -11.10 -10.57 8.64
C GLU A 95 -10.14 -10.40 9.83
N ILE A 96 -9.03 -9.68 9.67
CA ILE A 96 -8.06 -9.35 10.73
C ILE A 96 -8.73 -8.50 11.81
N ASP A 97 -9.44 -7.44 11.40
CA ASP A 97 -10.15 -6.52 12.30
C ASP A 97 -11.25 -7.26 13.08
N ASN A 98 -12.03 -8.10 12.40
CA ASN A 98 -13.08 -8.92 13.02
C ASN A 98 -12.53 -9.92 14.04
N ALA A 99 -11.35 -10.50 13.75
CA ALA A 99 -10.69 -11.46 14.63
C ALA A 99 -9.90 -10.81 15.77
N LYS A 100 -9.82 -9.47 15.79
CA LYS A 100 -9.06 -8.64 16.76
C LYS A 100 -7.63 -9.15 16.91
N ILE A 101 -6.94 -9.29 15.77
CA ILE A 101 -5.54 -9.72 15.77
C ILE A 101 -4.66 -8.56 16.20
N GLU A 102 -3.95 -8.75 17.30
CA GLU A 102 -2.99 -7.77 17.81
C GLU A 102 -1.67 -7.87 17.05
N ILE A 103 -1.15 -6.73 16.60
CA ILE A 103 0.12 -6.58 15.90
C ILE A 103 0.93 -5.53 16.64
N THR A 104 2.13 -5.89 17.09
CA THR A 104 2.99 -5.00 17.86
C THR A 104 3.85 -4.14 16.94
N GLU A 105 4.22 -2.94 17.39
CA GLU A 105 5.11 -2.05 16.64
C GLU A 105 6.44 -2.74 16.29
N LYS A 106 7.00 -3.52 17.23
CA LYS A 106 8.23 -4.29 17.01
C LYS A 106 8.11 -5.30 15.85
N GLU A 107 6.96 -5.96 15.70
CA GLU A 107 6.73 -6.86 14.56
C GLU A 107 6.71 -6.08 13.24
N ILE A 108 6.06 -4.92 13.24
CA ILE A 108 5.99 -4.04 12.07
C ILE A 108 7.40 -3.54 11.69
N GLU A 109 8.17 -3.05 12.65
CA GLU A 109 9.54 -2.57 12.43
C GLU A 109 10.44 -3.68 11.86
N ASN A 110 10.44 -4.86 12.47
CA ASN A 110 11.24 -5.99 12.01
C ASN A 110 10.85 -6.44 10.59
N TYR A 111 9.57 -6.50 10.31
CA TYR A 111 9.08 -6.90 8.98
C TYR A 111 9.43 -5.84 7.94
N THR A 112 9.23 -4.55 8.28
CA THR A 112 9.59 -3.42 7.41
C THR A 112 11.08 -3.43 7.09
N TYR A 113 11.95 -3.59 8.09
CA TYR A 113 13.39 -3.68 7.89
C TYR A 113 13.75 -4.81 6.91
N ASN A 114 13.25 -6.03 7.15
CA ASN A 114 13.52 -7.17 6.28
C ASN A 114 12.98 -6.95 4.86
N TYR A 115 11.81 -6.34 4.72
CA TYR A 115 11.23 -6.00 3.43
C TYR A 115 12.13 -5.04 2.66
N LEU A 116 12.55 -3.94 3.27
CA LEU A 116 13.40 -2.95 2.64
C LEU A 116 14.77 -3.52 2.24
N VAL A 117 15.38 -4.33 3.12
CA VAL A 117 16.65 -5.02 2.82
C VAL A 117 16.50 -5.96 1.61
N ASN A 118 15.44 -6.76 1.55
CA ASN A 118 15.21 -7.70 0.45
C ASN A 118 15.05 -7.00 -0.90
N TYR A 119 14.42 -5.83 -0.93
CA TYR A 119 14.25 -5.02 -2.15
C TYR A 119 15.39 -4.02 -2.40
N LYS A 120 16.40 -3.97 -1.52
CA LYS A 120 17.54 -3.03 -1.58
C LYS A 120 17.06 -1.57 -1.66
N ILE A 121 16.12 -1.23 -0.79
CA ILE A 121 15.54 0.10 -0.62
C ILE A 121 15.94 0.58 0.77
N ASN A 122 16.31 1.86 0.90
CA ASN A 122 16.50 2.52 2.18
C ASN A 122 15.36 3.52 2.44
N ASP A 123 15.27 4.05 3.66
CA ASP A 123 14.22 4.97 4.06
C ASP A 123 14.20 6.25 3.22
N GLU A 124 15.37 6.80 2.84
CA GLU A 124 15.50 8.00 2.03
C GLU A 124 14.92 7.80 0.61
N ILE A 125 15.21 6.65 -0.01
CA ILE A 125 14.66 6.28 -1.32
C ILE A 125 13.14 6.13 -1.23
N LEU A 126 12.64 5.49 -0.16
CA LEU A 126 11.21 5.29 0.07
C LEU A 126 10.48 6.63 0.29
N GLU A 127 11.02 7.52 1.12
CA GLU A 127 10.45 8.84 1.35
C GLU A 127 10.43 9.70 0.07
N THR A 128 11.51 9.64 -0.72
CA THR A 128 11.59 10.34 -2.00
C THR A 128 10.50 9.87 -2.95
N PHE A 129 10.28 8.54 -3.02
CA PHE A 129 9.21 7.95 -3.81
C PHE A 129 7.83 8.43 -3.34
N TYR A 130 7.53 8.41 -2.03
CA TYR A 130 6.26 8.87 -1.49
C TYR A 130 5.97 10.33 -1.85
N LYS A 131 6.97 11.22 -1.70
CA LYS A 131 6.83 12.63 -2.07
C LYS A 131 6.59 12.82 -3.56
N ALA A 132 7.33 12.10 -4.40
CA ALA A 132 7.21 12.19 -5.86
C ALA A 132 5.85 11.71 -6.39
N GLN A 133 5.29 10.65 -5.79
CA GLN A 133 4.03 10.05 -6.22
C GLN A 133 2.81 10.53 -5.42
N GLN A 134 3.01 11.42 -4.44
CA GLN A 134 1.95 11.91 -3.54
C GLN A 134 1.23 10.75 -2.81
N ILE A 135 2.00 9.74 -2.40
CA ILE A 135 1.55 8.60 -1.62
C ILE A 135 1.80 8.87 -0.14
N GLU A 136 0.92 8.38 0.73
CA GLU A 136 1.04 8.54 2.18
C GLU A 136 2.30 7.83 2.71
N ASN A 137 3.04 8.47 3.61
CA ASN A 137 4.29 7.93 4.18
C ASN A 137 4.11 6.61 4.94
N ASN A 138 2.88 6.26 5.30
CA ASN A 138 2.56 5.00 5.98
C ASN A 138 2.06 3.90 5.03
N TYR A 139 2.14 4.09 3.72
CA TYR A 139 1.59 3.14 2.74
C TYR A 139 2.18 1.74 2.91
N LEU A 140 3.51 1.60 2.89
CA LEU A 140 4.17 0.31 3.12
C LEU A 140 3.85 -0.27 4.50
N LYS A 141 3.83 0.57 5.55
CA LYS A 141 3.46 0.15 6.91
C LYS A 141 2.07 -0.49 6.93
N ASN A 142 1.10 0.10 6.24
CA ASN A 142 -0.26 -0.44 6.15
C ASN A 142 -0.30 -1.79 5.42
N LEU A 143 0.49 -1.95 4.36
CA LEU A 143 0.62 -3.25 3.67
C LEU A 143 1.19 -4.31 4.60
N ILE A 144 2.25 -3.99 5.33
CA ILE A 144 2.92 -4.89 6.26
C ILE A 144 2.00 -5.30 7.41
N ILE A 145 1.23 -4.38 7.97
CA ILE A 145 0.23 -4.68 9.01
C ILE A 145 -0.76 -5.74 8.52
N ILE A 146 -1.24 -5.64 7.29
CA ILE A 146 -2.17 -6.61 6.73
C ILE A 146 -1.50 -7.97 6.53
N GLU A 147 -0.26 -8.00 6.04
CA GLU A 147 0.46 -9.27 5.84
C GLU A 147 0.77 -9.98 7.17
N ILE A 148 1.29 -9.27 8.18
CA ILE A 148 1.52 -9.81 9.52
C ILE A 148 0.20 -10.29 10.14
N GLY A 149 -0.85 -9.46 10.05
CA GLY A 149 -2.17 -9.78 10.61
C GLY A 149 -2.76 -11.02 9.98
N TRP A 150 -2.64 -11.15 8.65
CA TRP A 150 -3.15 -12.32 7.93
C TRP A 150 -2.38 -13.59 8.27
N GLU A 151 -1.07 -13.53 8.40
CA GLU A 151 -0.25 -14.64 8.85
C GLU A 151 -0.66 -15.08 10.27
N LYS A 152 -0.79 -14.14 11.21
CA LYS A 152 -1.21 -14.42 12.60
C LYS A 152 -2.61 -15.01 12.66
N LEU A 153 -3.57 -14.46 11.90
CA LEU A 153 -4.93 -14.98 11.80
C LEU A 153 -4.93 -16.43 11.31
N THR A 154 -4.22 -16.67 10.21
CA THR A 154 -4.13 -18.01 9.61
C THR A 154 -3.51 -19.00 10.58
N ARG A 155 -2.43 -18.63 11.23
CA ARG A 155 -1.77 -19.45 12.24
C ARG A 155 -2.70 -19.73 13.42
N LYS A 156 -3.40 -18.72 13.92
CA LYS A 156 -4.38 -18.87 15.03
C LYS A 156 -5.47 -19.90 14.70
N ILE A 157 -5.95 -19.91 13.46
CA ILE A 157 -7.07 -20.79 13.05
C ILE A 157 -6.57 -22.20 12.68
N TYR A 158 -5.41 -22.32 12.04
CA TYR A 158 -5.01 -23.55 11.36
C TYR A 158 -3.77 -24.22 11.93
N ALA A 159 -3.03 -23.63 12.90
CA ALA A 159 -1.82 -24.26 13.42
C ALA A 159 -2.04 -25.69 13.93
N ASN A 160 -3.16 -25.95 14.61
CA ASN A 160 -3.53 -27.28 15.12
C ASN A 160 -3.94 -28.30 14.03
N ARG A 161 -4.08 -27.85 12.78
CA ARG A 161 -4.42 -28.70 11.63
C ARG A 161 -3.21 -29.00 10.76
N VAL A 162 -2.07 -28.36 11.07
CA VAL A 162 -0.82 -28.61 10.34
C VAL A 162 -0.30 -29.97 10.73
N ASN A 163 -0.23 -30.87 9.77
CA ASN A 163 0.41 -32.17 9.92
C ASN A 163 1.58 -32.25 8.92
N ILE A 164 2.78 -32.52 9.45
CA ILE A 164 4.01 -32.68 8.67
C ILE A 164 4.56 -34.07 8.84
N ASN A 165 5.10 -34.64 7.76
CA ASN A 165 5.70 -35.97 7.78
C ASN A 165 7.15 -35.89 8.30
N LEU A 166 7.33 -36.02 9.61
CA LEU A 166 8.66 -35.98 10.24
C LEU A 166 9.59 -37.13 9.75
N SER A 167 9.04 -38.26 9.33
CA SER A 167 9.86 -39.36 8.81
C SER A 167 10.50 -38.99 7.48
N GLU A 168 9.74 -38.40 6.58
CA GLU A 168 10.24 -37.91 5.28
C GLU A 168 11.30 -36.82 5.45
N ILE A 169 11.06 -35.86 6.34
CA ILE A 169 12.04 -34.82 6.70
C ILE A 169 13.33 -35.42 7.23
N ASN A 170 13.25 -36.39 8.13
CA ASN A 170 14.44 -37.06 8.68
C ASN A 170 15.22 -37.85 7.61
N GLU A 171 14.55 -38.45 6.61
CA GLU A 171 15.22 -39.11 5.49
C GLU A 171 15.92 -38.10 4.55
N GLU A 172 15.30 -36.97 4.30
CA GLU A 172 15.90 -35.91 3.48
C GLU A 172 17.17 -35.32 4.14
N ILE A 173 17.12 -35.11 5.45
CA ILE A 173 18.27 -34.61 6.22
C ILE A 173 19.41 -35.62 6.18
N LYS A 174 19.14 -36.93 6.37
CA LYS A 174 20.19 -37.97 6.30
C LYS A 174 20.89 -37.99 4.96
N LYS A 175 20.21 -37.61 3.88
CA LYS A 175 20.80 -37.52 2.54
C LYS A 175 21.63 -36.25 2.34
N THR A 176 21.34 -35.19 3.05
CA THR A 176 21.88 -33.84 2.77
C THR A 176 22.98 -33.41 3.77
N SER A 177 22.93 -33.86 5.05
CA SER A 177 23.89 -33.44 6.06
C SER A 177 24.82 -34.58 6.50
N LYS A 178 26.16 -34.29 6.45
CA LYS A 178 27.21 -35.22 6.92
C LYS A 178 27.61 -34.96 8.38
N ASN A 179 27.21 -33.85 9.00
CA ASN A 179 27.58 -33.46 10.36
C ASN A 179 26.34 -33.32 11.25
N SER A 180 26.44 -33.81 12.51
CA SER A 180 25.30 -33.87 13.44
C SER A 180 24.81 -32.49 13.94
N GLU A 181 25.72 -31.52 14.12
CA GLU A 181 25.35 -30.19 14.65
C GLU A 181 24.64 -29.32 13.62
N ASP A 182 25.05 -29.38 12.35
CA ASP A 182 24.35 -28.76 11.24
C ASP A 182 23.01 -29.44 10.93
N GLY A 183 22.90 -30.75 11.20
CA GLY A 183 21.71 -31.55 10.94
C GLY A 183 20.47 -31.09 11.70
N GLU A 184 20.60 -30.71 12.97
CA GLU A 184 19.46 -30.25 13.79
C GLU A 184 18.97 -28.87 13.37
N LYS A 185 19.89 -27.96 13.05
CA LYS A 185 19.55 -26.63 12.52
C LYS A 185 18.83 -26.73 11.18
N ILE A 186 19.35 -27.53 10.28
CA ILE A 186 18.74 -27.81 8.96
C ILE A 186 17.35 -28.43 9.16
N LYS A 187 17.22 -29.38 10.08
CA LYS A 187 15.92 -30.01 10.43
C LYS A 187 14.89 -28.98 10.83
N ASN A 188 15.22 -28.10 11.77
CA ASN A 188 14.31 -27.06 12.26
C ASN A 188 13.92 -26.07 11.15
N GLN A 189 14.84 -25.75 10.25
CA GLN A 189 14.55 -24.94 9.06
C GLN A 189 13.57 -25.63 8.11
N ILE A 190 13.80 -26.91 7.77
CA ILE A 190 12.91 -27.67 6.88
C ILE A 190 11.52 -27.81 7.51
N ILE A 191 11.44 -28.13 8.80
CA ILE A 191 10.17 -28.20 9.54
C ILE A 191 9.42 -26.87 9.45
N SER A 192 10.12 -25.76 9.68
CA SER A 192 9.52 -24.43 9.61
C SER A 192 9.02 -24.09 8.21
N LEU A 193 9.77 -24.46 7.17
CA LEU A 193 9.39 -24.26 5.77
C LEU A 193 8.14 -25.09 5.41
N GLU A 194 8.08 -26.36 5.80
CA GLU A 194 6.92 -27.22 5.54
C GLU A 194 5.67 -26.75 6.31
N ILE A 195 5.81 -26.33 7.57
CA ILE A 195 4.72 -25.72 8.33
C ILE A 195 4.18 -24.49 7.58
N ASN A 196 5.07 -23.57 7.16
CA ASN A 196 4.68 -22.36 6.46
C ASN A 196 4.02 -22.65 5.11
N LYS A 197 4.52 -23.65 4.38
CA LYS A 197 3.92 -24.11 3.11
C LYS A 197 2.49 -24.63 3.31
N VAL A 198 2.24 -25.43 4.35
CA VAL A 198 0.90 -25.92 4.69
C VAL A 198 0.00 -24.77 5.15
N LEU A 199 0.49 -23.86 5.99
CA LEU A 199 -0.25 -22.70 6.44
C LEU A 199 -0.61 -21.77 5.27
N ASN A 200 0.27 -21.58 4.30
CA ASN A 200 -0.02 -20.79 3.09
C ASN A 200 -1.15 -21.39 2.25
N LYS A 201 -1.23 -22.75 2.15
CA LYS A 201 -2.37 -23.41 1.49
C LYS A 201 -3.68 -23.14 2.24
N TYR A 202 -3.65 -23.18 3.57
CA TYR A 202 -4.81 -22.83 4.39
C TYR A 202 -5.16 -21.35 4.26
N ALA A 203 -4.18 -20.45 4.21
CA ALA A 203 -4.38 -19.03 4.04
C ALA A 203 -5.09 -18.70 2.73
N THR A 204 -4.65 -19.32 1.61
CA THR A 204 -5.29 -19.17 0.30
C THR A 204 -6.72 -19.70 0.34
N SER A 205 -6.93 -20.91 0.87
CA SER A 205 -8.28 -21.50 1.00
C SER A 205 -9.20 -20.67 1.90
N HIS A 206 -8.65 -20.07 2.96
CA HIS A 206 -9.39 -19.20 3.86
C HIS A 206 -9.83 -17.91 3.15
N LEU A 207 -8.93 -17.30 2.39
CA LEU A 207 -9.23 -16.10 1.61
C LEU A 207 -10.35 -16.36 0.59
N GLU A 208 -10.27 -17.45 -0.16
CA GLU A 208 -11.30 -17.83 -1.14
C GLU A 208 -12.68 -18.10 -0.49
N LYS A 209 -12.68 -18.66 0.72
CA LYS A 209 -13.92 -18.79 1.50
C LYS A 209 -14.43 -17.45 2.01
N SER A 210 -13.53 -16.57 2.44
CA SER A 210 -13.88 -15.23 2.92
C SER A 210 -14.45 -14.37 1.80
N LYS A 211 -13.91 -14.42 0.58
CA LYS A 211 -14.49 -13.74 -0.59
C LYS A 211 -15.99 -14.03 -0.78
N LYS A 212 -16.41 -15.25 -0.48
CA LYS A 212 -17.83 -15.67 -0.62
C LYS A 212 -18.74 -15.12 0.47
N LYS A 213 -18.21 -14.57 1.55
CA LYS A 213 -18.98 -13.97 2.65
C LYS A 213 -19.38 -12.53 2.36
N TYR A 214 -18.60 -11.82 1.54
CA TYR A 214 -18.74 -10.39 1.31
C TYR A 214 -19.41 -10.08 -0.01
N LEU A 215 -20.21 -9.02 -0.05
CA LEU A 215 -20.82 -8.54 -1.27
C LEU A 215 -19.82 -7.67 -2.04
N ILE A 216 -19.25 -8.24 -3.10
CA ILE A 216 -18.33 -7.54 -3.99
C ILE A 216 -19.11 -7.03 -5.20
N LYS A 217 -19.05 -5.71 -5.48
CA LYS A 217 -19.65 -5.09 -6.65
C LYS A 217 -18.59 -4.31 -7.41
N PHE A 218 -18.49 -4.53 -8.71
CA PHE A 218 -17.70 -3.73 -9.65
C PHE A 218 -18.58 -2.61 -10.22
N LEU A 219 -18.00 -1.41 -10.44
CA LEU A 219 -18.70 -0.21 -10.89
C LEU A 219 -18.07 0.37 -12.15
#